data_2c404fa0bcdba12b4794a9ded9d902ff
#
_entry.id   2c404fa0bcdba12b4794a9ded9d902ff
#
_cell.length_a   1.000
_cell.length_b   1.000
_cell.length_c   1.000
_cell.angle_alpha   90.00
_cell.angle_beta   90.00
_cell.angle_gamma   90.00
#
_symmetry.space_group_name_H-M   'P 1'
#
loop_
_entity.id
_entity.type
_entity.pdbx_description
1 polymer ?
#
loop_
_entity_poly.entity_id
_entity_poly.type
_entity_poly.pdbx_seq_one_letter_code
_entity_poly.pdbx_strand_id
1 'polypeptide(L)'
;MNLRPMFNAYPDSLGKRLDSAVTFLSAPEVKNTFESFYILPSIFNSDLDRGFSVIDYDLNKELASLEDIENIKKNNVSLMMDFVLNHASVQSPQFQDILNNGNKSKYKDFFIDWNKFWEGCGEIGRDGYIIPEDKYIKNMFFRKKGLPVLVVECKDGTKIPYWNTFYQEKTENGYLGQMDLNLNSPLVSDFYRRTIKKLASYGAKYIRLDAFAYACKKVGERNFFNPEDTWKLLGEINSMCQKLGIEVLPEIHAEYSEGIYKQMAEKGYLFYDFFMPGLILYSIEKHDCSLLTKWANEIIENNYKTVTMLG
;
A
#
# COMPACT_ATOMS: atom_id res chain seq x y z
N MET A 1 25.16 4.28 15.60
CA MET A 1 23.89 3.61 15.33
C MET A 1 24.21 2.15 15.00
N ASN A 2 23.79 1.20 15.83
CA ASN A 2 23.95 -0.23 15.49
C ASN A 2 22.85 -0.56 14.49
N LEU A 3 23.13 -0.43 13.20
CA LEU A 3 22.23 -0.82 12.13
C LEU A 3 22.22 -2.34 12.03
N ARG A 4 21.14 -2.96 12.41
CA ARG A 4 20.89 -4.39 12.20
C ARG A 4 19.89 -4.56 11.06
N PRO A 5 19.95 -5.66 10.30
CA PRO A 5 19.04 -5.89 9.19
C PRO A 5 17.57 -6.00 9.64
N MET A 6 16.66 -5.75 8.72
CA MET A 6 15.24 -6.04 8.85
C MET A 6 14.95 -7.43 8.31
N PHE A 7 14.28 -8.26 9.08
CA PHE A 7 13.72 -9.52 8.60
C PHE A 7 12.42 -9.23 7.85
N ASN A 8 12.22 -9.81 6.68
CA ASN A 8 11.02 -9.64 5.88
C ASN A 8 10.42 -11.00 5.53
N ALA A 9 9.17 -11.26 5.93
CA ALA A 9 8.50 -12.51 5.65
C ALA A 9 6.97 -12.39 5.74
N TYR A 10 6.29 -13.26 5.02
CA TYR A 10 4.89 -13.56 5.30
C TYR A 10 4.76 -14.37 6.59
N PRO A 11 3.60 -14.32 7.27
CA PRO A 11 3.39 -15.12 8.48
C PRO A 11 3.64 -16.62 8.29
N ASP A 12 3.44 -17.13 7.08
CA ASP A 12 3.57 -18.55 6.71
C ASP A 12 4.87 -18.89 5.94
N SER A 13 5.85 -17.96 5.91
CA SER A 13 7.11 -18.19 5.16
C SER A 13 8.05 -19.23 5.80
N LEU A 14 8.09 -19.31 7.12
CA LEU A 14 8.98 -20.23 7.85
C LEU A 14 8.24 -21.47 8.41
N GLY A 15 6.95 -21.56 8.16
CA GLY A 15 6.09 -22.62 8.66
C GLY A 15 4.65 -22.36 8.22
N LYS A 16 3.68 -22.84 9.02
CA LYS A 16 2.26 -22.65 8.67
C LYS A 16 1.68 -21.34 9.19
N ARG A 17 2.32 -20.73 10.18
CA ARG A 17 1.82 -19.58 10.92
C ARG A 17 2.98 -18.71 11.43
N LEU A 18 2.63 -17.55 11.95
CA LEU A 18 3.58 -16.57 12.50
C LEU A 18 4.39 -17.11 13.70
N ASP A 19 3.87 -18.07 14.45
CA ASP A 19 4.59 -18.73 15.55
C ASP A 19 5.93 -19.35 15.12
N SER A 20 6.01 -19.83 13.88
CA SER A 20 7.27 -20.34 13.31
C SER A 20 8.32 -19.22 13.15
N ALA A 21 7.90 -18.04 12.74
CA ALA A 21 8.78 -16.86 12.68
C ALA A 21 9.19 -16.39 14.10
N VAL A 22 8.27 -16.46 15.08
CA VAL A 22 8.59 -16.20 16.49
C VAL A 22 9.66 -17.15 16.99
N THR A 23 9.51 -18.43 16.72
CA THR A 23 10.49 -19.49 17.09
C THR A 23 11.85 -19.21 16.46
N PHE A 24 11.88 -18.89 15.17
CA PHE A 24 13.11 -18.52 14.45
C PHE A 24 13.81 -17.31 15.08
N LEU A 25 13.09 -16.22 15.33
CA LEU A 25 13.65 -14.98 15.92
C LEU A 25 14.13 -15.19 17.36
N SER A 26 13.61 -16.21 18.06
CA SER A 26 13.99 -16.55 19.42
C SER A 26 15.19 -17.52 19.52
N ALA A 27 15.57 -18.14 18.40
CA ALA A 27 16.68 -19.08 18.36
C ALA A 27 18.00 -18.42 18.79
N PRO A 28 18.86 -19.06 19.57
CA PRO A 28 20.11 -18.47 20.08
C PRO A 28 21.01 -17.91 18.98
N GLU A 29 21.03 -18.57 17.82
CA GLU A 29 21.85 -18.20 16.65
C GLU A 29 21.33 -16.95 15.93
N VAL A 30 20.04 -16.64 16.09
CA VAL A 30 19.33 -15.54 15.40
C VAL A 30 19.06 -14.38 16.34
N LYS A 31 18.98 -14.66 17.63
CA LYS A 31 18.66 -13.64 18.65
C LYS A 31 19.57 -12.41 18.53
N ASN A 32 18.97 -11.22 18.51
CA ASN A 32 19.66 -9.93 18.33
C ASN A 32 20.30 -9.71 16.93
N THR A 33 20.03 -10.55 15.94
CA THR A 33 20.51 -10.33 14.57
C THR A 33 19.69 -9.24 13.88
N PHE A 34 18.37 -9.29 14.02
CA PHE A 34 17.46 -8.36 13.38
C PHE A 34 17.01 -7.25 14.33
N GLU A 35 16.95 -6.00 13.82
CA GLU A 35 16.38 -4.87 14.55
C GLU A 35 14.87 -4.83 14.43
N SER A 36 14.35 -5.23 13.28
CA SER A 36 12.92 -5.18 12.97
C SER A 36 12.48 -6.39 12.16
N PHE A 37 11.19 -6.65 12.22
CA PHE A 37 10.50 -7.64 11.41
C PHE A 37 9.38 -6.96 10.61
N TYR A 38 9.53 -6.94 9.30
CA TYR A 38 8.47 -6.57 8.39
C TYR A 38 7.59 -7.77 8.11
N ILE A 39 6.41 -7.78 8.71
CA ILE A 39 5.40 -8.80 8.50
C ILE A 39 4.52 -8.39 7.34
N LEU A 40 4.55 -9.16 6.26
CA LEU A 40 3.80 -8.92 5.05
C LEU A 40 2.28 -9.08 5.26
N PRO A 41 1.43 -8.42 4.45
CA PRO A 41 0.06 -8.05 4.80
C PRO A 41 -0.94 -9.20 4.88
N SER A 42 -0.58 -10.44 4.50
CA SER A 42 -1.45 -11.61 4.75
C SER A 42 -1.69 -11.89 6.24
N ILE A 43 -0.98 -11.18 7.14
CA ILE A 43 -1.28 -11.17 8.57
C ILE A 43 -2.69 -10.64 8.87
N PHE A 44 -3.26 -9.82 7.99
CA PHE A 44 -4.62 -9.29 8.09
C PHE A 44 -5.60 -10.11 7.27
N ASN A 45 -6.90 -9.94 7.55
CA ASN A 45 -7.94 -10.54 6.73
C ASN A 45 -7.88 -9.98 5.31
N SER A 46 -7.70 -10.86 4.33
CA SER A 46 -7.52 -10.51 2.92
C SER A 46 -8.02 -11.66 2.03
N ASP A 47 -8.31 -11.37 0.77
CA ASP A 47 -8.81 -12.37 -0.19
C ASP A 47 -7.91 -12.59 -1.41
N LEU A 48 -7.11 -11.61 -1.79
CA LEU A 48 -6.29 -11.65 -2.99
C LEU A 48 -4.88 -11.12 -2.72
N ASP A 49 -3.98 -11.34 -3.70
CA ASP A 49 -2.67 -10.69 -3.78
C ASP A 49 -1.82 -10.87 -2.52
N ARG A 50 -1.86 -12.08 -1.93
CA ARG A 50 -1.07 -12.44 -0.72
C ARG A 50 -1.22 -11.42 0.43
N GLY A 51 -2.39 -10.80 0.57
CA GLY A 51 -2.68 -9.87 1.65
C GLY A 51 -2.86 -8.41 1.22
N PHE A 52 -2.45 -8.03 0.02
CA PHE A 52 -2.61 -6.65 -0.46
C PHE A 52 -4.05 -6.30 -0.87
N SER A 53 -4.95 -7.27 -0.98
CA SER A 53 -6.40 -7.04 -1.08
C SER A 53 -7.04 -7.16 0.30
N VAL A 54 -6.90 -6.12 1.11
CA VAL A 54 -7.30 -6.11 2.52
C VAL A 54 -8.83 -6.03 2.64
N ILE A 55 -9.40 -6.97 3.41
CA ILE A 55 -10.81 -6.96 3.82
C ILE A 55 -10.96 -6.06 5.05
N ASP A 56 -10.16 -6.30 6.06
CA ASP A 56 -10.03 -5.50 7.27
C ASP A 56 -8.65 -5.71 7.92
N TYR A 57 -8.33 -4.89 8.92
CA TYR A 57 -7.05 -4.95 9.64
C TYR A 57 -7.13 -5.76 10.95
N ASP A 58 -8.09 -6.67 11.08
CA ASP A 58 -8.03 -7.71 12.10
C ASP A 58 -7.00 -8.77 11.71
N LEU A 59 -6.36 -9.38 12.71
CA LEU A 59 -5.43 -10.47 12.44
C LEU A 59 -6.17 -11.65 11.80
N ASN A 60 -5.58 -12.18 10.74
CA ASN A 60 -6.01 -13.45 10.17
C ASN A 60 -5.69 -14.58 11.17
N LYS A 61 -6.73 -15.07 11.83
CA LYS A 61 -6.62 -16.07 12.90
C LYS A 61 -6.02 -17.41 12.44
N GLU A 62 -6.06 -17.68 11.15
CA GLU A 62 -5.39 -18.87 10.59
C GLU A 62 -3.87 -18.71 10.56
N LEU A 63 -3.38 -17.47 10.44
CA LEU A 63 -1.95 -17.16 10.25
C LEU A 63 -1.28 -16.54 11.48
N ALA A 64 -2.01 -15.82 12.33
CA ALA A 64 -1.42 -15.08 13.43
C ALA A 64 -2.35 -14.94 14.63
N SER A 65 -1.77 -14.72 15.80
CA SER A 65 -2.46 -14.38 17.05
C SER A 65 -1.83 -13.14 17.70
N LEU A 66 -2.52 -12.53 18.66
CA LEU A 66 -1.96 -11.44 19.47
C LEU A 66 -0.77 -11.94 20.32
N GLU A 67 -0.79 -13.20 20.73
CA GLU A 67 0.32 -13.79 21.49
C GLU A 67 1.60 -13.87 20.64
N ASP A 68 1.51 -14.18 19.35
CA ASP A 68 2.65 -14.18 18.43
C ASP A 68 3.26 -12.77 18.35
N ILE A 69 2.42 -11.75 18.22
CA ILE A 69 2.85 -10.33 18.18
C ILE A 69 3.58 -9.95 19.48
N GLU A 70 3.02 -10.30 20.63
CA GLU A 70 3.64 -10.02 21.92
C GLU A 70 4.97 -10.77 22.10
N ASN A 71 5.08 -11.99 21.62
CA ASN A 71 6.31 -12.77 21.69
C ASN A 71 7.41 -12.21 20.78
N ILE A 72 7.08 -11.65 19.60
CA ILE A 72 8.06 -10.92 18.78
C ILE A 72 8.59 -9.70 19.53
N LYS A 73 7.73 -8.91 20.16
CA LYS A 73 8.14 -7.74 20.94
C LYS A 73 9.07 -8.09 22.10
N LYS A 74 8.82 -9.22 22.80
CA LYS A 74 9.69 -9.71 23.88
C LYS A 74 11.11 -10.04 23.40
N ASN A 75 11.30 -10.30 22.12
CA ASN A 75 12.62 -10.50 21.51
C ASN A 75 13.33 -9.19 21.15
N ASN A 76 12.79 -8.02 21.53
CA ASN A 76 13.31 -6.68 21.19
C ASN A 76 13.39 -6.43 19.68
N VAL A 77 12.46 -7.02 18.91
CA VAL A 77 12.34 -6.82 17.47
C VAL A 77 11.17 -5.86 17.22
N SER A 78 11.46 -4.74 16.57
CA SER A 78 10.44 -3.76 16.17
C SER A 78 9.59 -4.30 15.02
N LEU A 79 8.31 -3.92 14.99
CA LEU A 79 7.40 -4.39 13.96
C LEU A 79 7.22 -3.36 12.85
N MET A 80 7.26 -3.83 11.60
CA MET A 80 6.79 -3.10 10.43
C MET A 80 5.58 -3.84 9.84
N MET A 81 4.54 -3.08 9.51
CA MET A 81 3.29 -3.61 8.94
C MET A 81 2.84 -2.75 7.77
N ASP A 82 2.10 -3.36 6.83
CA ASP A 82 1.51 -2.64 5.72
C ASP A 82 0.26 -1.86 6.10
N PHE A 83 0.10 -0.72 5.46
CA PHE A 83 -1.15 -0.02 5.32
C PHE A 83 -1.44 0.19 3.84
N VAL A 84 -2.35 -0.60 3.28
CA VAL A 84 -2.84 -0.48 1.91
C VAL A 84 -3.86 0.64 1.86
N LEU A 85 -3.41 1.85 1.56
CA LEU A 85 -4.27 3.04 1.66
C LEU A 85 -4.92 3.46 0.34
N ASN A 86 -4.43 2.94 -0.80
CA ASN A 86 -5.01 3.25 -2.11
C ASN A 86 -6.35 2.53 -2.35
N HIS A 87 -6.49 1.30 -1.84
CA HIS A 87 -7.63 0.45 -2.16
C HIS A 87 -8.02 -0.48 -1.00
N ALA A 88 -9.19 -1.09 -1.13
CA ALA A 88 -9.62 -2.19 -0.26
C ALA A 88 -10.33 -3.26 -1.10
N SER A 89 -10.44 -4.48 -0.55
CA SER A 89 -11.14 -5.59 -1.17
C SER A 89 -12.63 -5.28 -1.39
N VAL A 90 -13.21 -5.82 -2.46
CA VAL A 90 -14.68 -5.89 -2.62
C VAL A 90 -15.35 -6.66 -1.48
N GLN A 91 -14.62 -7.52 -0.76
CA GLN A 91 -15.13 -8.22 0.42
C GLN A 91 -15.07 -7.38 1.69
N SER A 92 -14.50 -6.15 1.63
CA SER A 92 -14.50 -5.24 2.79
C SER A 92 -15.92 -4.91 3.26
N PRO A 93 -16.15 -4.75 4.56
CA PRO A 93 -17.49 -4.42 5.09
C PRO A 93 -18.12 -3.19 4.43
N GLN A 94 -17.30 -2.22 4.03
CA GLN A 94 -17.76 -1.00 3.35
C GLN A 94 -18.29 -1.29 1.95
N PHE A 95 -17.57 -2.11 1.19
CA PHE A 95 -18.03 -2.44 -0.17
C PHE A 95 -19.19 -3.41 -0.16
N GLN A 96 -19.22 -4.35 0.77
CA GLN A 96 -20.35 -5.25 0.96
C GLN A 96 -21.64 -4.50 1.35
N ASP A 97 -21.53 -3.43 2.16
CA ASP A 97 -22.67 -2.56 2.44
C ASP A 97 -23.20 -1.87 1.16
N ILE A 98 -22.30 -1.44 0.26
CA ILE A 98 -22.68 -0.87 -1.05
C ILE A 98 -23.42 -1.91 -1.89
N LEU A 99 -22.88 -3.12 -2.03
CA LEU A 99 -23.53 -4.18 -2.80
C LEU A 99 -24.92 -4.55 -2.27
N ASN A 100 -25.10 -4.47 -0.95
CA ASN A 100 -26.36 -4.78 -0.30
C ASN A 100 -27.40 -3.63 -0.39
N ASN A 101 -26.97 -2.37 -0.34
CA ASN A 101 -27.85 -1.20 -0.13
C ASN A 101 -27.82 -0.21 -1.31
N GLY A 102 -26.96 -0.40 -2.30
CA GLY A 102 -26.84 0.48 -3.46
C GLY A 102 -26.63 1.95 -3.07
N ASN A 103 -27.38 2.84 -3.70
CA ASN A 103 -27.35 4.28 -3.42
C ASN A 103 -27.77 4.68 -1.99
N LYS A 104 -28.37 3.78 -1.23
CA LYS A 104 -28.73 4.01 0.19
C LYS A 104 -27.60 3.69 1.14
N SER A 105 -26.49 3.09 0.65
CA SER A 105 -25.33 2.82 1.47
C SER A 105 -24.72 4.10 1.98
N LYS A 106 -24.38 4.14 3.28
CA LYS A 106 -23.58 5.23 3.85
C LYS A 106 -22.17 5.29 3.29
N TYR A 107 -21.69 4.21 2.68
CA TYR A 107 -20.36 4.09 2.09
C TYR A 107 -20.32 4.35 0.58
N LYS A 108 -21.43 4.79 -0.05
CA LYS A 108 -21.49 5.03 -1.50
C LYS A 108 -20.36 5.92 -2.05
N ASP A 109 -19.88 6.86 -1.23
CA ASP A 109 -18.81 7.79 -1.57
C ASP A 109 -17.46 7.40 -0.91
N PHE A 110 -17.35 6.20 -0.35
CA PHE A 110 -16.12 5.69 0.27
C PHE A 110 -15.09 5.24 -0.79
N PHE A 111 -15.57 4.74 -1.91
CA PHE A 111 -14.77 4.38 -3.08
C PHE A 111 -15.00 5.39 -4.19
N ILE A 112 -14.08 5.45 -5.15
CA ILE A 112 -14.18 6.39 -6.28
C ILE A 112 -15.25 5.89 -7.24
N ASP A 113 -16.42 6.54 -7.25
CA ASP A 113 -17.43 6.38 -8.29
C ASP A 113 -16.87 6.95 -9.59
N TRP A 114 -16.71 6.08 -10.58
CA TRP A 114 -16.12 6.41 -11.86
C TRP A 114 -16.89 7.50 -12.60
N ASN A 115 -18.22 7.42 -12.65
CA ASN A 115 -19.04 8.38 -13.37
C ASN A 115 -19.04 9.76 -12.69
N LYS A 116 -19.03 9.81 -11.36
CA LYS A 116 -18.87 11.09 -10.66
C LYS A 116 -17.50 11.72 -10.88
N PHE A 117 -16.45 10.89 -10.89
CA PHE A 117 -15.08 11.38 -11.11
C PHE A 117 -14.92 11.99 -12.52
N TRP A 118 -15.52 11.36 -13.55
CA TRP A 118 -15.42 11.78 -14.93
C TRP A 118 -16.59 12.62 -15.43
N GLU A 119 -17.44 13.13 -14.55
CA GLU A 119 -18.59 13.95 -14.92
C GLU A 119 -18.17 15.14 -15.80
N GLY A 120 -18.78 15.28 -16.97
CA GLY A 120 -18.45 16.31 -17.95
C GLY A 120 -17.15 16.10 -18.74
N CYS A 121 -16.47 14.95 -18.57
CA CYS A 121 -15.18 14.68 -19.21
C CYS A 121 -15.24 13.68 -20.37
N GLY A 122 -16.45 13.20 -20.75
CA GLY A 122 -16.63 12.19 -21.79
C GLY A 122 -18.08 11.79 -21.93
N GLU A 123 -18.33 10.72 -22.68
CA GLU A 123 -19.66 10.19 -22.97
C GLU A 123 -19.91 8.85 -22.28
N ILE A 124 -21.16 8.57 -21.93
CA ILE A 124 -21.54 7.27 -21.35
C ILE A 124 -21.51 6.21 -22.46
N GLY A 125 -20.67 5.21 -22.26
CA GLY A 125 -20.55 4.05 -23.15
C GLY A 125 -21.69 3.04 -22.96
N ARG A 126 -21.67 1.98 -23.78
CA ARG A 126 -22.69 0.90 -23.75
C ARG A 126 -22.78 0.17 -22.41
N ASP A 127 -21.67 0.11 -21.68
CA ASP A 127 -21.59 -0.59 -20.38
C ASP A 127 -22.01 0.29 -19.19
N GLY A 128 -22.53 1.51 -19.45
CA GLY A 128 -23.10 2.40 -18.45
C GLY A 128 -22.09 3.24 -17.68
N TYR A 129 -20.83 3.26 -18.11
CA TYR A 129 -19.81 4.16 -17.52
C TYR A 129 -19.30 5.17 -18.54
N ILE A 130 -18.79 6.31 -18.04
CA ILE A 130 -18.20 7.36 -18.87
C ILE A 130 -16.89 6.86 -19.48
N ILE A 131 -16.75 7.06 -20.79
CA ILE A 131 -15.49 6.92 -21.53
C ILE A 131 -14.90 8.32 -21.61
N PRO A 132 -13.82 8.63 -20.83
CA PRO A 132 -13.23 9.96 -20.85
C PRO A 132 -12.58 10.28 -22.19
N GLU A 133 -12.62 11.54 -22.62
CA GLU A 133 -11.91 11.99 -23.80
C GLU A 133 -10.38 11.84 -23.61
N ASP A 134 -9.67 11.53 -24.68
CA ASP A 134 -8.21 11.30 -24.69
C ASP A 134 -7.42 12.44 -24.04
N LYS A 135 -7.86 13.68 -24.17
CA LYS A 135 -7.19 14.85 -23.56
C LYS A 135 -7.08 14.76 -22.04
N TYR A 136 -8.03 14.06 -21.38
CA TYR A 136 -8.05 13.91 -19.92
C TYR A 136 -7.26 12.69 -19.42
N ILE A 137 -7.06 11.67 -20.26
CA ILE A 137 -6.42 10.42 -19.86
C ILE A 137 -5.04 10.21 -20.49
N LYS A 138 -4.60 11.06 -21.40
CA LYS A 138 -3.31 10.92 -22.12
C LYS A 138 -2.07 10.81 -21.23
N ASN A 139 -2.14 11.35 -20.01
CA ASN A 139 -1.04 11.33 -19.04
C ASN A 139 -1.20 10.20 -18.01
N MET A 140 -2.28 9.42 -18.10
CA MET A 140 -2.55 8.34 -17.16
C MET A 140 -1.80 7.07 -17.56
N PHE A 141 -1.33 6.35 -16.55
CA PHE A 141 -0.77 5.02 -16.69
C PHE A 141 -1.81 3.98 -16.26
N PHE A 142 -2.11 3.05 -17.15
CA PHE A 142 -3.03 1.95 -16.86
C PHE A 142 -2.25 0.64 -16.67
N ARG A 143 -2.35 0.06 -15.50
CA ARG A 143 -1.69 -1.22 -15.18
C ARG A 143 -2.33 -2.41 -15.88
N LYS A 144 -3.54 -2.24 -16.36
CA LYS A 144 -4.31 -3.25 -17.12
C LYS A 144 -4.69 -2.72 -18.48
N LYS A 145 -5.01 -3.65 -19.40
CA LYS A 145 -5.58 -3.28 -20.69
C LYS A 145 -6.99 -2.71 -20.49
N GLY A 146 -7.26 -1.56 -21.09
CA GLY A 146 -8.54 -0.84 -20.97
C GLY A 146 -8.63 0.08 -19.77
N LEU A 147 -9.81 0.65 -19.55
CA LEU A 147 -10.06 1.57 -18.44
C LEU A 147 -10.12 0.83 -17.09
N PRO A 148 -9.61 1.42 -16.01
CA PRO A 148 -9.58 0.79 -14.68
C PRO A 148 -10.94 0.96 -13.97
N VAL A 149 -11.98 0.37 -14.53
CA VAL A 149 -13.37 0.47 -14.04
C VAL A 149 -14.00 -0.91 -13.90
N LEU A 150 -14.73 -1.12 -12.81
CA LEU A 150 -15.59 -2.27 -12.58
C LEU A 150 -17.02 -1.79 -12.36
N VAL A 151 -17.95 -2.20 -13.22
CA VAL A 151 -19.38 -1.96 -13.03
C VAL A 151 -19.93 -3.07 -12.12
N VAL A 152 -20.38 -2.69 -10.94
CA VAL A 152 -21.02 -3.61 -9.99
C VAL A 152 -22.53 -3.44 -10.01
N GLU A 153 -23.27 -4.53 -9.86
CA GLU A 153 -24.71 -4.56 -9.73
C GLU A 153 -25.07 -4.84 -8.26
N CYS A 154 -25.75 -3.89 -7.63
CA CYS A 154 -26.21 -3.98 -6.27
C CYS A 154 -27.49 -4.81 -6.17
N LYS A 155 -27.84 -5.29 -4.98
CA LYS A 155 -29.05 -6.09 -4.76
C LYS A 155 -30.36 -5.39 -5.12
N ASP A 156 -30.39 -4.06 -5.11
CA ASP A 156 -31.54 -3.25 -5.52
C ASP A 156 -31.62 -3.03 -7.05
N GLY A 157 -30.72 -3.66 -7.82
CA GLY A 157 -30.60 -3.51 -9.27
C GLY A 157 -29.81 -2.27 -9.73
N THR A 158 -29.36 -1.43 -8.80
CA THR A 158 -28.51 -0.27 -9.13
C THR A 158 -27.16 -0.74 -9.67
N LYS A 159 -26.72 -0.16 -10.79
CA LYS A 159 -25.39 -0.41 -11.36
C LYS A 159 -24.50 0.80 -11.11
N ILE A 160 -23.35 0.59 -10.49
CA ILE A 160 -22.41 1.64 -10.15
C ILE A 160 -21.02 1.25 -10.69
N PRO A 161 -20.38 2.09 -11.51
CA PRO A 161 -19.01 1.90 -11.94
C PRO A 161 -18.06 2.45 -10.89
N TYR A 162 -17.13 1.64 -10.40
CA TYR A 162 -16.10 2.05 -9.45
C TYR A 162 -14.71 2.00 -10.08
N TRP A 163 -13.84 2.89 -9.66
CA TRP A 163 -12.43 2.88 -10.05
C TRP A 163 -11.71 1.66 -9.46
N ASN A 164 -10.89 1.02 -10.30
CA ASN A 164 -10.11 -0.14 -9.93
C ASN A 164 -8.75 -0.12 -10.61
N THR A 165 -7.71 0.29 -9.90
CA THR A 165 -6.35 0.42 -10.44
C THR A 165 -5.68 -0.93 -10.67
N PHE A 166 -5.86 -1.91 -9.77
CA PHE A 166 -5.04 -3.12 -9.73
C PHE A 166 -5.77 -4.36 -10.22
N TYR A 167 -6.62 -4.97 -9.42
CA TYR A 167 -7.25 -6.24 -9.74
C TYR A 167 -8.78 -6.16 -9.74
N GLN A 168 -9.39 -6.81 -10.72
CA GLN A 168 -10.84 -6.97 -10.78
C GLN A 168 -11.21 -8.24 -11.58
N GLU A 169 -12.25 -8.92 -11.11
CA GLU A 169 -12.86 -10.04 -11.80
C GLU A 169 -14.33 -10.15 -11.40
N LYS A 170 -15.20 -10.45 -12.38
CA LYS A 170 -16.57 -10.88 -12.13
C LYS A 170 -16.60 -12.40 -12.19
N THR A 171 -16.99 -13.03 -11.08
CA THR A 171 -17.12 -14.46 -10.97
C THR A 171 -18.59 -14.87 -10.91
N GLU A 172 -18.88 -16.18 -11.01
CA GLU A 172 -20.22 -16.72 -10.80
C GLU A 172 -20.79 -16.40 -9.42
N ASN A 173 -19.92 -16.26 -8.42
CA ASN A 173 -20.29 -16.00 -7.02
C ASN A 173 -20.22 -14.52 -6.63
N GLY A 174 -20.01 -13.58 -7.58
CA GLY A 174 -19.94 -12.15 -7.31
C GLY A 174 -18.70 -11.48 -7.92
N TYR A 175 -18.12 -10.56 -7.17
CA TYR A 175 -16.97 -9.77 -7.62
C TYR A 175 -15.73 -10.07 -6.78
N LEU A 176 -14.58 -10.07 -7.43
CA LEU A 176 -13.26 -10.00 -6.78
C LEU A 176 -12.56 -8.72 -7.26
N GLY A 177 -11.87 -8.03 -6.38
CA GLY A 177 -11.16 -6.83 -6.80
C GLY A 177 -10.66 -5.97 -5.66
N GLN A 178 -9.78 -5.06 -6.04
CA GLN A 178 -9.16 -4.04 -5.19
C GLN A 178 -9.72 -2.68 -5.62
N MET A 179 -10.68 -2.14 -4.85
CA MET A 179 -11.44 -0.95 -5.23
C MET A 179 -10.78 0.30 -4.64
N ASP A 180 -10.56 1.32 -5.47
CA ASP A 180 -9.82 2.52 -5.09
C ASP A 180 -10.63 3.42 -4.15
N LEU A 181 -10.00 3.86 -3.06
CA LEU A 181 -10.61 4.68 -2.03
C LEU A 181 -10.74 6.14 -2.47
N ASN A 182 -11.85 6.76 -2.12
CA ASN A 182 -12.11 8.17 -2.40
C ASN A 182 -11.55 9.06 -1.29
N LEU A 183 -10.39 9.66 -1.51
CA LEU A 183 -9.73 10.53 -0.53
C LEU A 183 -10.55 11.75 -0.13
N ASN A 184 -11.52 12.18 -0.95
CA ASN A 184 -12.41 13.28 -0.64
C ASN A 184 -13.53 12.90 0.36
N SER A 185 -13.68 11.62 0.65
CA SER A 185 -14.67 11.14 1.62
C SER A 185 -14.17 11.26 3.06
N PRO A 186 -14.90 11.94 3.96
CA PRO A 186 -14.53 12.00 5.37
C PRO A 186 -14.51 10.60 6.03
N LEU A 187 -15.25 9.65 5.49
CA LEU A 187 -15.25 8.26 5.97
C LEU A 187 -13.93 7.56 5.69
N VAL A 188 -13.24 7.92 4.61
CA VAL A 188 -11.89 7.39 4.29
C VAL A 188 -10.87 7.97 5.26
N SER A 189 -10.92 9.27 5.57
CA SER A 189 -10.05 9.88 6.60
C SER A 189 -10.25 9.22 7.97
N ASP A 190 -11.49 8.94 8.35
CA ASP A 190 -11.81 8.22 9.60
C ASP A 190 -11.33 6.77 9.57
N PHE A 191 -11.44 6.10 8.44
CA PHE A 191 -10.89 4.76 8.23
C PHE A 191 -9.38 4.76 8.42
N TYR A 192 -8.66 5.70 7.80
CA TYR A 192 -7.20 5.83 7.95
C TYR A 192 -6.78 6.01 9.40
N ARG A 193 -7.45 6.93 10.11
CA ARG A 193 -7.17 7.18 11.53
C ARG A 193 -7.38 5.94 12.41
N ARG A 194 -8.47 5.20 12.16
CA ARG A 194 -8.76 3.95 12.90
C ARG A 194 -7.76 2.86 12.58
N THR A 195 -7.40 2.70 11.31
CA THR A 195 -6.40 1.71 10.88
C THR A 195 -5.04 1.98 11.49
N ILE A 196 -4.53 3.21 11.41
CA ILE A 196 -3.24 3.58 12.00
C ILE A 196 -3.23 3.31 13.51
N LYS A 197 -4.31 3.67 14.23
CA LYS A 197 -4.45 3.35 15.67
C LYS A 197 -4.43 1.84 15.93
N LYS A 198 -5.05 1.05 15.04
CA LYS A 198 -5.07 -0.40 15.16
C LYS A 198 -3.69 -1.01 14.95
N LEU A 199 -2.97 -0.58 13.92
CA LEU A 199 -1.58 -1.00 13.69
C LEU A 199 -0.68 -0.61 14.86
N ALA A 200 -0.87 0.58 15.43
CA ALA A 200 -0.19 1.02 16.65
C ALA A 200 -0.49 0.09 17.84
N SER A 201 -1.72 -0.37 17.99
CA SER A 201 -2.11 -1.30 19.08
C SER A 201 -1.45 -2.67 18.94
N TYR A 202 -1.14 -3.11 17.73
CA TYR A 202 -0.31 -4.28 17.48
C TYR A 202 1.18 -4.03 17.76
N GLY A 203 1.58 -2.78 17.95
CA GLY A 203 2.96 -2.39 18.26
C GLY A 203 3.81 -2.08 17.04
N ALA A 204 3.19 -1.74 15.91
CA ALA A 204 3.93 -1.27 14.74
C ALA A 204 4.79 -0.05 15.11
N LYS A 205 6.07 -0.10 14.77
CA LYS A 205 7.02 1.01 14.83
C LYS A 205 7.24 1.63 13.46
N TYR A 206 7.00 0.85 12.43
CA TYR A 206 7.05 1.29 11.04
C TYR A 206 5.75 0.89 10.34
N ILE A 207 5.24 1.76 9.48
CA ILE A 207 4.12 1.46 8.59
C ILE A 207 4.57 1.70 7.16
N ARG A 208 4.54 0.64 6.34
CA ARG A 208 4.70 0.76 4.90
C ARG A 208 3.37 1.18 4.28
N LEU A 209 3.41 2.26 3.52
CA LEU A 209 2.24 2.74 2.78
C LEU A 209 2.24 2.14 1.38
N ASP A 210 1.48 1.05 1.22
CA ASP A 210 1.39 0.31 -0.04
C ASP A 210 0.68 1.11 -1.13
N ALA A 211 1.20 1.01 -2.37
CA ALA A 211 0.64 1.66 -3.55
C ALA A 211 0.40 3.18 -3.36
N PHE A 212 1.15 3.82 -2.49
CA PHE A 212 0.94 5.20 -2.04
C PHE A 212 0.87 6.19 -3.19
N ALA A 213 1.74 6.06 -4.18
CA ALA A 213 1.80 6.98 -5.31
C ALA A 213 0.54 6.98 -6.19
N TYR A 214 -0.30 5.93 -6.09
CA TYR A 214 -1.56 5.83 -6.84
C TYR A 214 -2.75 6.43 -6.11
N ALA A 215 -2.64 6.82 -4.84
CA ALA A 215 -3.77 7.22 -4.02
C ALA A 215 -4.44 8.52 -4.53
N CYS A 216 -3.65 9.51 -4.94
CA CYS A 216 -4.16 10.81 -5.37
C CYS A 216 -4.49 10.81 -6.86
N LYS A 217 -5.77 10.96 -7.20
CA LYS A 217 -6.27 11.02 -8.58
C LYS A 217 -6.92 12.37 -8.86
N LYS A 218 -6.64 12.94 -10.04
CA LYS A 218 -7.17 14.23 -10.47
C LYS A 218 -7.44 14.22 -11.97
N VAL A 219 -8.56 14.80 -12.39
CA VAL A 219 -8.94 14.88 -13.81
C VAL A 219 -7.89 15.66 -14.61
N GLY A 220 -7.44 15.07 -15.73
CA GLY A 220 -6.46 15.69 -16.64
C GLY A 220 -5.01 15.56 -16.19
N GLU A 221 -4.76 15.06 -14.98
CA GLU A 221 -3.43 14.81 -14.43
C GLU A 221 -3.05 13.33 -14.58
N ARG A 222 -1.81 13.01 -14.22
CA ARG A 222 -1.38 11.60 -14.11
C ARG A 222 -2.05 10.94 -12.89
N ASN A 223 -2.23 9.64 -12.94
CA ASN A 223 -2.77 8.84 -11.83
C ASN A 223 -1.67 8.19 -10.96
N PHE A 224 -0.47 8.71 -11.06
CA PHE A 224 0.70 8.29 -10.28
C PHE A 224 1.49 9.52 -9.86
N PHE A 225 1.69 9.67 -8.57
CA PHE A 225 2.45 10.73 -7.94
C PHE A 225 2.10 12.14 -8.46
N ASN A 226 0.93 12.64 -8.09
CA ASN A 226 0.57 14.06 -8.28
C ASN A 226 1.19 14.87 -7.13
N PRO A 227 2.26 15.66 -7.36
CA PRO A 227 3.14 16.13 -6.28
C PRO A 227 2.40 16.87 -5.16
N GLU A 228 1.57 17.84 -5.51
CA GLU A 228 0.85 18.66 -4.51
C GLU A 228 0.00 17.80 -3.57
N ASP A 229 -0.90 16.99 -4.14
CA ASP A 229 -1.85 16.19 -3.38
C ASP A 229 -1.14 15.03 -2.66
N THR A 230 -0.13 14.44 -3.31
CA THR A 230 0.65 13.33 -2.74
C THR A 230 1.45 13.78 -1.52
N TRP A 231 2.13 14.93 -1.59
CA TRP A 231 2.87 15.46 -0.44
C TRP A 231 1.95 15.87 0.70
N LYS A 232 0.79 16.44 0.39
CA LYS A 232 -0.21 16.80 1.39
C LYS A 232 -0.71 15.54 2.11
N LEU A 233 -1.12 14.51 1.37
CA LEU A 233 -1.57 13.23 1.93
C LEU A 233 -0.48 12.60 2.81
N LEU A 234 0.78 12.57 2.33
CA LEU A 234 1.88 12.02 3.12
C LEU A 234 2.08 12.78 4.43
N GLY A 235 2.00 14.11 4.38
CA GLY A 235 2.11 14.94 5.57
C GLY A 235 1.00 14.67 6.59
N GLU A 236 -0.24 14.48 6.14
CA GLU A 236 -1.38 14.14 6.99
C GLU A 236 -1.21 12.75 7.65
N ILE A 237 -0.87 11.74 6.86
CA ILE A 237 -0.63 10.37 7.36
C ILE A 237 0.56 10.36 8.34
N ASN A 238 1.67 10.98 7.97
CA ASN A 238 2.85 11.07 8.82
C ASN A 238 2.53 11.75 10.16
N SER A 239 1.75 12.83 10.13
CA SER A 239 1.30 13.51 11.37
C SER A 239 0.46 12.61 12.28
N MET A 240 -0.38 11.74 11.72
CA MET A 240 -1.14 10.75 12.49
C MET A 240 -0.22 9.70 13.11
N CYS A 241 0.75 9.20 12.33
CA CYS A 241 1.70 8.17 12.74
C CYS A 241 2.67 8.68 13.80
N GLN A 242 3.25 9.87 13.64
CA GLN A 242 4.19 10.45 14.59
C GLN A 242 3.60 10.63 15.99
N LYS A 243 2.30 10.98 16.11
CA LYS A 243 1.59 11.08 17.40
C LYS A 243 1.55 9.75 18.16
N LEU A 244 1.75 8.63 17.46
CA LEU A 244 1.77 7.27 17.98
C LEU A 244 3.18 6.67 18.04
N GLY A 245 4.22 7.46 17.72
CA GLY A 245 5.60 7.02 17.67
C GLY A 245 5.92 6.05 16.54
N ILE A 246 5.23 6.20 15.41
CA ILE A 246 5.37 5.35 14.21
C ILE A 246 6.04 6.15 13.10
N GLU A 247 7.03 5.55 12.44
CA GLU A 247 7.68 6.07 11.23
C GLU A 247 7.01 5.48 9.98
N VAL A 248 6.85 6.29 8.93
CA VAL A 248 6.22 5.86 7.68
C VAL A 248 7.25 5.57 6.60
N LEU A 249 6.98 4.53 5.80
CA LEU A 249 7.76 4.16 4.62
C LEU A 249 6.81 4.10 3.41
N PRO A 250 6.64 5.20 2.66
CA PRO A 250 5.77 5.19 1.48
C PRO A 250 6.43 4.43 0.32
N GLU A 251 5.65 3.58 -0.32
CA GLU A 251 6.06 2.93 -1.56
C GLU A 251 5.84 3.86 -2.74
N ILE A 252 6.95 4.40 -3.25
CA ILE A 252 6.97 5.26 -4.44
C ILE A 252 8.04 4.72 -5.39
N HIS A 253 7.63 3.90 -6.33
CA HIS A 253 8.51 3.33 -7.33
C HIS A 253 8.65 4.30 -8.51
N ALA A 254 9.59 5.23 -8.41
CA ALA A 254 9.88 6.26 -9.40
C ALA A 254 11.27 6.08 -10.00
N GLU A 255 11.48 6.63 -11.19
CA GLU A 255 12.81 6.61 -11.82
C GLU A 255 13.78 7.57 -11.13
N TYR A 256 15.08 7.24 -11.20
CA TYR A 256 16.14 8.08 -10.63
C TYR A 256 16.09 9.52 -11.15
N SER A 257 15.81 9.68 -12.45
CA SER A 257 15.70 10.97 -13.14
C SER A 257 14.58 11.88 -12.62
N GLU A 258 13.52 11.30 -12.04
CA GLU A 258 12.41 12.07 -11.46
C GLU A 258 12.80 12.76 -10.14
N GLY A 259 13.86 12.32 -9.46
CA GLY A 259 14.38 12.93 -8.24
C GLY A 259 13.44 12.90 -7.05
N ILE A 260 12.41 12.04 -7.07
CA ILE A 260 11.41 11.93 -5.97
C ILE A 260 12.10 11.48 -4.68
N TYR A 261 13.07 10.58 -4.76
CA TYR A 261 13.84 10.12 -3.61
C TYR A 261 14.58 11.28 -2.90
N LYS A 262 15.09 12.27 -3.65
CA LYS A 262 15.73 13.47 -3.08
C LYS A 262 14.72 14.30 -2.30
N GLN A 263 13.54 14.52 -2.89
CA GLN A 263 12.46 15.25 -2.23
C GLN A 263 12.00 14.53 -0.94
N MET A 264 11.96 13.19 -0.95
CA MET A 264 11.69 12.39 0.25
C MET A 264 12.74 12.65 1.33
N ALA A 265 14.02 12.55 0.96
CA ALA A 265 15.13 12.76 1.87
C ALA A 265 15.18 14.21 2.44
N GLU A 266 15.00 15.22 1.61
CA GLU A 266 14.93 16.64 2.00
C GLU A 266 13.81 16.92 3.01
N LYS A 267 12.68 16.19 2.89
CA LYS A 267 11.56 16.26 3.83
C LYS A 267 11.77 15.39 5.08
N GLY A 268 12.90 14.67 5.16
CA GLY A 268 13.26 13.82 6.30
C GLY A 268 12.54 12.48 6.37
N TYR A 269 11.90 12.05 5.30
CA TYR A 269 11.22 10.77 5.23
C TYR A 269 12.19 9.61 5.01
N LEU A 270 11.84 8.46 5.57
CA LEU A 270 12.38 7.17 5.19
C LEU A 270 11.85 6.82 3.79
N PHE A 271 12.70 6.27 2.91
CA PHE A 271 12.26 5.88 1.57
C PHE A 271 12.89 4.57 1.11
N TYR A 272 12.22 3.90 0.17
CA TYR A 272 12.75 2.72 -0.48
C TYR A 272 13.87 3.06 -1.43
N ASP A 273 15.00 2.38 -1.25
CA ASP A 273 16.07 2.33 -2.24
C ASP A 273 15.77 1.21 -3.25
N PHE A 274 15.06 1.55 -4.29
CA PHE A 274 14.79 0.66 -5.42
C PHE A 274 15.96 0.58 -6.41
N PHE A 275 17.00 1.40 -6.25
CA PHE A 275 18.12 1.46 -7.18
C PHE A 275 19.21 0.45 -6.84
N MET A 276 19.51 0.28 -5.56
CA MET A 276 20.59 -0.59 -5.08
C MET A 276 20.51 -2.01 -5.63
N PRO A 277 19.37 -2.71 -5.63
CA PRO A 277 19.28 -4.08 -6.17
C PRO A 277 19.67 -4.15 -7.64
N GLY A 278 19.15 -3.24 -8.46
CA GLY A 278 19.50 -3.17 -9.89
C GLY A 278 20.96 -2.83 -10.11
N LEU A 279 21.53 -1.93 -9.31
CA LEU A 279 22.95 -1.56 -9.40
C LEU A 279 23.88 -2.71 -8.99
N ILE A 280 23.50 -3.52 -8.01
CA ILE A 280 24.24 -4.73 -7.62
C ILE A 280 24.27 -5.73 -8.80
N LEU A 281 23.10 -6.04 -9.37
CA LEU A 281 23.00 -6.95 -10.52
C LEU A 281 23.80 -6.43 -11.72
N TYR A 282 23.68 -5.14 -12.02
CA TYR A 282 24.47 -4.49 -13.07
C TYR A 282 25.98 -4.63 -12.82
N SER A 283 26.43 -4.39 -11.58
CA SER A 283 27.85 -4.48 -11.22
C SER A 283 28.40 -5.89 -11.39
N ILE A 284 27.63 -6.91 -11.07
CA ILE A 284 27.99 -8.31 -11.28
C ILE A 284 28.08 -8.63 -12.77
N GLU A 285 27.07 -8.25 -13.54
CA GLU A 285 26.99 -8.52 -14.99
C GLU A 285 28.10 -7.82 -15.78
N LYS A 286 28.39 -6.56 -15.46
CA LYS A 286 29.35 -5.72 -16.18
C LYS A 286 30.75 -5.75 -15.60
N HIS A 287 30.98 -6.39 -14.45
CA HIS A 287 32.23 -6.33 -13.70
C HIS A 287 32.69 -4.89 -13.41
N ASP A 288 31.72 -3.97 -13.20
CA ASP A 288 31.94 -2.55 -12.96
C ASP A 288 31.04 -2.04 -11.82
N CYS A 289 31.68 -1.65 -10.71
CA CYS A 289 31.00 -1.13 -9.52
C CYS A 289 30.87 0.41 -9.51
N SER A 290 31.21 1.11 -10.56
CA SER A 290 31.28 2.58 -10.58
C SER A 290 29.95 3.24 -10.23
N LEU A 291 28.83 2.77 -10.82
CA LEU A 291 27.48 3.30 -10.54
C LEU A 291 27.00 2.94 -9.13
N LEU A 292 27.27 1.72 -8.67
CA LEU A 292 26.93 1.29 -7.32
C LEU A 292 27.69 2.12 -6.27
N THR A 293 28.99 2.35 -6.48
CA THR A 293 29.84 3.19 -5.62
C THR A 293 29.35 4.63 -5.59
N LYS A 294 29.00 5.19 -6.77
CA LYS A 294 28.42 6.54 -6.86
C LYS A 294 27.14 6.65 -6.04
N TRP A 295 26.22 5.70 -6.16
CA TRP A 295 24.98 5.68 -5.40
C TRP A 295 25.22 5.53 -3.89
N ALA A 296 26.10 4.61 -3.49
CA ALA A 296 26.45 4.44 -2.08
C ALA A 296 27.04 5.72 -1.46
N ASN A 297 27.92 6.40 -2.19
CA ASN A 297 28.48 7.70 -1.75
C ASN A 297 27.38 8.76 -1.63
N GLU A 298 26.43 8.84 -2.59
CA GLU A 298 25.32 9.79 -2.51
C GLU A 298 24.47 9.56 -1.25
N ILE A 299 24.18 8.30 -0.90
CA ILE A 299 23.47 7.95 0.34
C ILE A 299 24.23 8.43 1.58
N ILE A 300 25.55 8.15 1.63
CA ILE A 300 26.39 8.45 2.80
C ILE A 300 26.58 9.96 2.96
N GLU A 301 26.98 10.65 1.89
CA GLU A 301 27.26 12.09 1.90
C GLU A 301 26.05 12.93 2.26
N ASN A 302 24.85 12.51 1.84
CA ASN A 302 23.60 13.22 2.13
C ASN A 302 22.87 12.67 3.37
N ASN A 303 23.42 11.64 4.02
CA ASN A 303 22.82 10.99 5.19
C ASN A 303 21.36 10.55 4.94
N TYR A 304 21.10 9.96 3.77
CA TYR A 304 19.77 9.51 3.41
C TYR A 304 19.32 8.36 4.30
N LYS A 305 18.05 8.42 4.74
CA LYS A 305 17.40 7.32 5.45
C LYS A 305 16.73 6.41 4.43
N THR A 306 17.31 5.25 4.17
CA THR A 306 16.83 4.31 3.16
C THR A 306 16.55 2.93 3.74
N VAL A 307 15.62 2.24 3.08
CA VAL A 307 15.41 0.79 3.25
C VAL A 307 15.65 0.14 1.90
N THR A 308 16.66 -0.73 1.82
CA THR A 308 16.95 -1.52 0.64
C THR A 308 16.42 -2.93 0.84
N MET A 309 15.68 -3.44 -0.12
CA MET A 309 15.19 -4.81 -0.13
C MET A 309 15.94 -5.58 -1.24
N LEU A 310 16.71 -6.57 -0.83
CA LEU A 310 17.35 -7.54 -1.72
C LEU A 310 16.48 -8.79 -1.72
N GLY A 311 15.70 -8.98 -2.79
CA GLY A 311 14.81 -10.13 -2.92
C GLY A 311 14.60 -10.54 -4.36
#